data_2775e39b92c90291c49cded965bc491a
#
_entry.id   2775e39b92c90291c49cded965bc491a
#
_cell.length_a   1.000
_cell.length_b   1.000
_cell.length_c   1.000
_cell.angle_alpha   90.00
_cell.angle_beta   90.00
_cell.angle_gamma   90.00
#
_symmetry.space_group_name_H-M   'P 1'
#
loop_
_entity.id
_entity.type
_entity.pdbx_description
1 polymer ?
#
loop_
_entity_poly.entity_id
_entity_poly.type
_entity_poly.pdbx_seq_one_letter_code
_entity_poly.pdbx_strand_id
1 'polypeptide(L)'
;YNYLKSNLIFDVTFLNNNTNATQSKNGTFIEEFLHGMQLKSYNFNKYKTKHEENNIEVTILGSKKNKNKKKFDRFSSILEGTEYTKDLVSEPGNILHPDEYAKRLLKLKKIGLKVKVYNQKELKKLGMGALLGVGQGSVRGSYLVTMEWNGNRSKSKPLAFVGKGVC
;
A
#
# COMPACT_ATOMS: atom_id res chain seq x y z
N TYR A 1 3.92 -10.67 15.79
CA TYR A 1 2.59 -10.93 15.25
C TYR A 1 2.35 -12.43 15.05
N ASN A 2 3.15 -13.14 14.26
CA ASN A 2 2.98 -14.58 14.02
C ASN A 2 2.94 -15.41 15.31
N TYR A 3 3.88 -15.15 16.24
CA TYR A 3 3.91 -15.81 17.54
C TYR A 3 2.61 -15.60 18.33
N LEU A 4 2.12 -14.37 18.38
CA LEU A 4 0.86 -14.03 19.07
C LEU A 4 -0.32 -14.78 18.45
N LYS A 5 -0.42 -14.74 17.12
CA LYS A 5 -1.50 -15.42 16.38
C LYS A 5 -1.46 -16.94 16.58
N SER A 6 -0.28 -17.57 16.47
CA SER A 6 -0.14 -19.03 16.63
C SER A 6 -0.43 -19.53 18.05
N ASN A 7 -0.29 -18.66 19.05
CA ASN A 7 -0.60 -18.95 20.44
C ASN A 7 -1.96 -18.41 20.90
N LEU A 8 -2.80 -17.93 19.98
CA LEU A 8 -4.14 -17.37 20.24
C LEU A 8 -4.12 -16.23 21.27
N ILE A 9 -3.07 -15.39 21.22
CA ILE A 9 -2.91 -14.22 22.07
C ILE A 9 -3.48 -13.02 21.35
N PHE A 10 -4.61 -12.49 21.81
CA PHE A 10 -5.32 -11.39 21.17
C PHE A 10 -5.18 -10.05 21.89
N ASP A 11 -4.78 -10.05 23.17
CA ASP A 11 -4.54 -8.85 23.96
C ASP A 11 -3.07 -8.79 24.39
N VAL A 12 -2.40 -7.71 24.05
CA VAL A 12 -0.99 -7.51 24.33
C VAL A 12 -0.74 -6.13 24.93
N THR A 13 -0.11 -6.08 26.07
CA THR A 13 0.32 -4.84 26.70
C THR A 13 1.83 -4.69 26.63
N PHE A 14 2.30 -3.63 25.97
CA PHE A 14 3.71 -3.25 25.96
C PHE A 14 4.00 -2.18 26.99
N LEU A 15 5.01 -2.44 27.85
CA LEU A 15 5.53 -1.44 28.77
C LEU A 15 6.64 -0.65 28.08
N ASN A 16 6.41 0.64 27.90
CA ASN A 16 7.44 1.54 27.39
C ASN A 16 8.26 2.11 28.56
N ASN A 17 9.26 1.37 28.98
CA ASN A 17 10.17 1.75 30.06
C ASN A 17 11.24 2.70 29.55
N ASN A 18 11.00 3.77 28.93
CA ASN A 18 11.93 4.85 28.54
C ASN A 18 13.45 4.62 28.80
N THR A 19 13.92 3.36 28.68
CA THR A 19 15.33 3.05 28.79
C THR A 19 16.02 3.42 27.47
N ASN A 20 17.27 3.88 27.54
CA ASN A 20 18.07 4.30 26.40
C ASN A 20 18.16 3.25 25.26
N ALA A 21 17.89 1.98 25.57
CA ALA A 21 17.89 0.87 24.63
C ALA A 21 16.66 0.82 23.70
N THR A 22 15.55 1.48 24.07
CA THR A 22 14.29 1.51 23.29
C THR A 22 14.11 2.78 22.48
N GLN A 23 15.04 3.72 22.57
CA GLN A 23 15.00 4.90 21.72
C GLN A 23 15.70 4.60 20.40
N SER A 24 14.93 4.48 19.31
CA SER A 24 15.52 4.66 17.99
C SER A 24 16.19 6.04 17.95
N LYS A 25 17.26 6.22 17.18
CA LYS A 25 17.95 7.51 17.02
C LYS A 25 16.98 8.67 16.71
N ASN A 26 15.76 8.36 16.25
CA ASN A 26 14.73 9.32 15.88
C ASN A 26 13.50 9.32 16.82
N GLY A 27 13.51 8.56 17.93
CA GLY A 27 12.38 8.46 18.87
C GLY A 27 11.09 7.89 18.27
N THR A 28 11.18 6.99 17.29
CA THR A 28 10.05 6.42 16.52
C THR A 28 9.83 4.93 16.73
N PHE A 29 10.52 4.32 17.70
CA PHE A 29 10.50 2.86 17.90
C PHE A 29 9.10 2.27 18.02
N ILE A 30 8.22 2.88 18.80
CA ILE A 30 6.86 2.35 19.03
C ILE A 30 6.04 2.40 17.76
N GLU A 31 6.09 3.52 17.04
CA GLU A 31 5.35 3.71 15.80
C GLU A 31 5.84 2.75 14.71
N GLU A 32 7.15 2.55 14.60
CA GLU A 32 7.76 1.60 13.67
C GLU A 32 7.40 0.16 14.02
N PHE A 33 7.43 -0.19 15.31
CA PHE A 33 7.04 -1.50 15.81
C PHE A 33 5.58 -1.81 15.50
N LEU A 34 4.66 -0.89 15.82
CA LEU A 34 3.23 -1.04 15.53
C LEU A 34 2.97 -1.13 14.03
N HIS A 35 3.64 -0.29 13.25
CA HIS A 35 3.54 -0.34 11.80
C HIS A 35 3.99 -1.70 11.25
N GLY A 36 5.09 -2.26 11.77
CA GLY A 36 5.55 -3.61 11.43
C GLY A 36 4.52 -4.70 11.75
N MET A 37 3.86 -4.60 12.91
CA MET A 37 2.78 -5.51 13.28
C MET A 37 1.59 -5.39 12.31
N GLN A 38 1.17 -4.18 11.99
CA GLN A 38 0.09 -3.91 11.05
C GLN A 38 0.40 -4.42 9.64
N LEU A 39 1.62 -4.18 9.13
CA LEU A 39 2.05 -4.73 7.83
C LEU A 39 1.96 -6.26 7.77
N LYS A 40 2.20 -6.93 8.91
CA LYS A 40 2.15 -8.39 9.01
C LYS A 40 0.74 -8.93 9.25
N SER A 41 -0.17 -8.13 9.80
CA SER A 41 -1.55 -8.54 10.06
C SER A 41 -2.41 -8.63 8.80
N TYR A 42 -1.98 -8.04 7.69
CA TYR A 42 -2.71 -8.05 6.44
C TYR A 42 -3.10 -9.46 6.00
N ASN A 43 -4.39 -9.63 5.68
CA ASN A 43 -4.96 -10.84 5.12
C ASN A 43 -5.92 -10.48 3.97
N PHE A 44 -5.77 -11.14 2.84
CA PHE A 44 -6.70 -11.00 1.72
C PHE A 44 -7.86 -11.97 1.88
N ASN A 45 -8.96 -11.51 2.48
CA ASN A 45 -10.12 -12.33 2.79
C ASN A 45 -11.34 -12.07 1.88
N LYS A 46 -11.18 -11.18 0.91
CA LYS A 46 -12.27 -10.64 0.07
C LYS A 46 -13.19 -11.69 -0.56
N TYR A 47 -12.65 -12.85 -0.90
CA TYR A 47 -13.39 -13.92 -1.57
C TYR A 47 -13.61 -15.17 -0.70
N LYS A 48 -13.22 -15.12 0.56
CA LYS A 48 -13.46 -16.22 1.50
C LYS A 48 -14.86 -16.12 2.06
N THR A 49 -15.58 -17.25 2.05
CA THR A 49 -16.92 -17.35 2.65
C THR A 49 -16.87 -17.47 4.17
N LYS A 50 -15.77 -18.00 4.71
CA LYS A 50 -15.51 -18.11 6.15
C LYS A 50 -14.14 -17.55 6.43
N HIS A 51 -14.03 -16.58 7.29
CA HIS A 51 -12.77 -16.06 7.81
C HIS A 51 -12.95 -15.69 9.29
N GLU A 52 -11.93 -15.96 10.07
CA GLU A 52 -11.88 -15.50 11.46
C GLU A 52 -11.18 -14.15 11.46
N GLU A 53 -11.85 -13.14 12.00
CA GLU A 53 -11.25 -11.84 12.29
C GLU A 53 -10.55 -11.94 13.65
N ASN A 54 -9.31 -12.36 13.63
CA ASN A 54 -8.47 -12.39 14.83
C ASN A 54 -7.72 -11.06 14.94
N ASN A 55 -8.37 -10.07 15.49
CA ASN A 55 -7.78 -8.77 15.76
C ASN A 55 -6.94 -8.84 17.03
N ILE A 56 -5.67 -8.42 16.95
CA ILE A 56 -4.80 -8.30 18.12
C ILE A 56 -4.92 -6.87 18.63
N GLU A 57 -5.43 -6.73 19.85
CA GLU A 57 -5.45 -5.44 20.55
C GLU A 57 -4.08 -5.19 21.19
N VAL A 58 -3.54 -4.00 20.97
CA VAL A 58 -2.24 -3.61 21.48
C VAL A 58 -2.37 -2.38 22.37
N THR A 59 -2.10 -2.56 23.64
CA THR A 59 -2.04 -1.48 24.62
C THR A 59 -0.60 -1.07 24.90
N ILE A 60 -0.29 0.22 24.87
CA ILE A 60 1.04 0.74 25.19
C ILE A 60 0.95 1.57 26.46
N LEU A 61 1.65 1.11 27.51
CA LEU A 61 1.77 1.83 28.78
C LEU A 61 3.06 2.65 28.82
N GLY A 62 3.01 3.83 29.46
CA GLY A 62 4.19 4.71 29.64
C GLY A 62 4.46 5.63 28.45
N SER A 63 3.63 5.62 27.44
CA SER A 63 3.70 6.58 26.33
C SER A 63 3.06 7.92 26.71
N LYS A 64 3.78 9.03 26.51
CA LYS A 64 3.19 10.36 26.66
C LYS A 64 2.20 10.58 25.52
N LYS A 65 0.91 10.59 25.84
CA LYS A 65 -0.17 10.93 24.88
C LYS A 65 0.23 12.20 24.11
N ASN A 66 0.14 12.19 22.82
CA ASN A 66 0.19 13.32 21.87
C ASN A 66 1.53 13.83 21.32
N LYS A 67 2.70 13.31 21.67
CA LYS A 67 3.92 13.82 21.01
C LYS A 67 4.13 13.33 19.57
N ASN A 68 3.47 12.24 19.17
CA ASN A 68 3.78 11.55 17.91
C ASN A 68 2.60 11.36 16.94
N LYS A 69 1.49 12.13 17.10
CA LYS A 69 0.33 11.99 16.20
C LYS A 69 0.72 12.06 14.72
N LYS A 70 1.54 13.04 14.33
CA LYS A 70 2.01 13.17 12.93
C LYS A 70 2.78 11.95 12.43
N LYS A 71 3.49 11.25 13.31
CA LYS A 71 4.23 10.03 12.95
C LYS A 71 3.27 8.86 12.76
N PHE A 72 2.31 8.70 13.66
CA PHE A 72 1.25 7.71 13.48
C PHE A 72 0.47 7.95 12.19
N ASP A 73 0.05 9.18 11.93
CA ASP A 73 -0.67 9.54 10.70
C ASP A 73 0.15 9.20 9.44
N ARG A 74 1.47 9.44 9.50
CA ARG A 74 2.39 9.07 8.40
C ARG A 74 2.43 7.56 8.19
N PHE A 75 2.60 6.76 9.25
CA PHE A 75 2.65 5.31 9.15
C PHE A 75 1.31 4.72 8.72
N SER A 76 0.18 5.27 9.20
CA SER A 76 -1.16 4.92 8.71
C SER A 76 -1.29 5.13 7.20
N SER A 77 -0.87 6.29 6.69
CA SER A 77 -0.94 6.56 5.25
C SER A 77 -0.06 5.62 4.43
N ILE A 78 1.13 5.27 4.94
CA ILE A 78 2.02 4.29 4.31
C ILE A 78 1.37 2.90 4.33
N LEU A 79 0.74 2.52 5.44
CA LEU A 79 0.04 1.25 5.59
C LEU A 79 -1.11 1.14 4.57
N GLU A 80 -1.99 2.15 4.50
CA GLU A 80 -3.10 2.20 3.54
C GLU A 80 -2.62 2.03 2.09
N GLY A 81 -1.56 2.72 1.70
CA GLY A 81 -0.98 2.58 0.36
C GLY A 81 -0.38 1.18 0.11
N THR A 82 0.24 0.60 1.14
CA THR A 82 0.81 -0.75 1.07
C THR A 82 -0.27 -1.81 0.98
N GLU A 83 -1.33 -1.70 1.77
CA GLU A 83 -2.48 -2.62 1.74
C GLU A 83 -3.23 -2.53 0.43
N TYR A 84 -3.46 -1.32 -0.09
CA TYR A 84 -4.02 -1.14 -1.41
C TYR A 84 -3.21 -1.86 -2.50
N THR A 85 -1.88 -1.80 -2.42
CA THR A 85 -0.99 -2.50 -3.35
C THR A 85 -1.08 -4.01 -3.16
N LYS A 86 -1.10 -4.50 -1.93
CA LYS A 86 -1.28 -5.93 -1.62
C LYS A 86 -2.62 -6.46 -2.11
N ASP A 87 -3.68 -5.68 -1.98
CA ASP A 87 -5.00 -6.03 -2.51
C ASP A 87 -4.96 -6.18 -4.03
N LEU A 88 -4.31 -5.25 -4.73
CA LEU A 88 -4.16 -5.36 -6.18
C LEU A 88 -3.36 -6.61 -6.60
N VAL A 89 -2.30 -6.94 -5.89
CA VAL A 89 -1.47 -8.14 -6.17
C VAL A 89 -2.24 -9.44 -5.86
N SER A 90 -3.11 -9.42 -4.85
CA SER A 90 -3.87 -10.60 -4.39
C SER A 90 -5.15 -10.84 -5.19
N GLU A 91 -5.58 -9.86 -5.99
CA GLU A 91 -6.75 -10.02 -6.86
C GLU A 91 -6.51 -11.10 -7.93
N PRO A 92 -7.48 -11.97 -8.18
CA PRO A 92 -7.37 -12.95 -9.26
C PRO A 92 -7.46 -12.29 -10.64
N GLY A 93 -6.78 -12.87 -11.64
CA GLY A 93 -6.67 -12.33 -12.99
C GLY A 93 -7.99 -12.19 -13.75
N ASN A 94 -9.03 -12.94 -13.36
CA ASN A 94 -10.38 -12.77 -13.90
C ASN A 94 -11.11 -11.54 -13.37
N ILE A 95 -10.60 -10.93 -12.32
CA ILE A 95 -11.11 -9.68 -11.72
C ILE A 95 -10.18 -8.52 -12.09
N LEU A 96 -8.88 -8.65 -11.79
CA LEU A 96 -7.90 -7.60 -12.05
C LEU A 96 -7.22 -7.83 -13.40
N HIS A 97 -7.89 -7.42 -14.46
CA HIS A 97 -7.33 -7.34 -15.81
C HIS A 97 -6.92 -5.89 -16.14
N PRO A 98 -6.20 -5.62 -17.24
CA PRO A 98 -5.58 -4.31 -17.49
C PRO A 98 -6.52 -3.11 -17.43
N ASP A 99 -7.71 -3.21 -17.98
CA ASP A 99 -8.73 -2.17 -17.96
C ASP A 99 -9.28 -1.91 -16.55
N GLU A 100 -9.58 -2.95 -15.77
CA GLU A 100 -10.02 -2.79 -14.38
C GLU A 100 -8.90 -2.22 -13.50
N TYR A 101 -7.64 -2.65 -13.72
CA TYR A 101 -6.50 -2.08 -13.01
C TYR A 101 -6.35 -0.58 -13.29
N ALA A 102 -6.37 -0.19 -14.56
CA ALA A 102 -6.32 1.23 -14.95
C ALA A 102 -7.49 2.04 -14.34
N LYS A 103 -8.69 1.47 -14.29
CA LYS A 103 -9.87 2.08 -13.66
C LYS A 103 -9.71 2.25 -12.15
N ARG A 104 -9.14 1.26 -11.45
CA ARG A 104 -8.85 1.38 -10.01
C ARG A 104 -7.82 2.46 -9.74
N LEU A 105 -6.73 2.51 -10.49
CA LEU A 105 -5.72 3.56 -10.36
C LEU A 105 -6.28 4.95 -10.64
N LEU A 106 -7.21 5.07 -11.58
CA LEU A 106 -7.86 6.35 -11.86
C LEU A 106 -8.62 6.93 -10.66
N LYS A 107 -9.12 6.09 -9.76
CA LYS A 107 -9.80 6.52 -8.52
C LYS A 107 -8.86 7.26 -7.56
N LEU A 108 -7.55 7.06 -7.69
CA LEU A 108 -6.56 7.75 -6.84
C LEU A 108 -6.52 9.27 -7.07
N LYS A 109 -7.18 9.77 -8.11
CA LYS A 109 -7.44 11.22 -8.26
C LYS A 109 -8.15 11.81 -7.04
N LYS A 110 -8.98 11.02 -6.37
CA LYS A 110 -9.73 11.47 -5.18
C LYS A 110 -8.84 11.85 -3.99
N ILE A 111 -7.64 11.28 -3.92
CA ILE A 111 -6.65 11.59 -2.88
C ILE A 111 -5.59 12.59 -3.35
N GLY A 112 -5.80 13.23 -4.50
CA GLY A 112 -4.97 14.33 -4.98
C GLY A 112 -3.88 13.97 -5.98
N LEU A 113 -3.78 12.70 -6.43
CA LEU A 113 -2.85 12.36 -7.51
C LEU A 113 -3.37 12.85 -8.86
N LYS A 114 -2.48 13.34 -9.71
CA LYS A 114 -2.76 13.50 -11.12
C LYS A 114 -2.59 12.15 -11.80
N VAL A 115 -3.70 11.55 -12.23
CA VAL A 115 -3.67 10.25 -12.89
C VAL A 115 -4.13 10.40 -14.33
N LYS A 116 -3.34 9.90 -15.27
CA LYS A 116 -3.70 9.82 -16.70
C LYS A 116 -3.59 8.39 -17.17
N VAL A 117 -4.61 7.92 -17.85
CA VAL A 117 -4.69 6.58 -18.44
C VAL A 117 -4.60 6.71 -19.94
N TYR A 118 -3.74 5.92 -20.56
CA TYR A 118 -3.59 5.81 -22.01
C TYR A 118 -4.07 4.42 -22.42
N ASN A 119 -5.06 4.41 -23.29
CA ASN A 119 -5.60 3.18 -23.86
C ASN A 119 -4.80 2.73 -25.10
N GLN A 120 -5.15 1.58 -25.66
CA GLN A 120 -4.45 0.98 -26.79
C GLN A 120 -4.35 1.89 -28.01
N LYS A 121 -5.38 2.69 -28.31
CA LYS A 121 -5.36 3.63 -29.44
C LYS A 121 -4.36 4.77 -29.21
N GLU A 122 -4.29 5.28 -28.00
CA GLU A 122 -3.35 6.32 -27.60
C GLU A 122 -1.92 5.80 -27.57
N LEU A 123 -1.71 4.57 -27.05
CA LEU A 123 -0.42 3.91 -27.06
C LEU A 123 0.12 3.69 -28.47
N LYS A 124 -0.75 3.34 -29.41
CA LYS A 124 -0.38 3.22 -30.83
C LYS A 124 0.07 4.55 -31.42
N LYS A 125 -0.66 5.66 -31.12
CA LYS A 125 -0.27 7.01 -31.55
C LYS A 125 1.06 7.48 -30.96
N LEU A 126 1.39 7.01 -29.74
CA LEU A 126 2.65 7.30 -29.05
C LEU A 126 3.82 6.41 -29.54
N GLY A 127 3.60 5.49 -30.47
CA GLY A 127 4.63 4.60 -30.97
C GLY A 127 5.09 3.52 -29.96
N MET A 128 4.29 3.20 -28.95
CA MET A 128 4.64 2.26 -27.89
C MET A 128 4.46 0.80 -28.35
N GLY A 129 5.11 0.42 -29.45
CA GLY A 129 4.97 -0.87 -30.10
C GLY A 129 5.38 -2.06 -29.22
N ALA A 130 6.46 -1.94 -28.45
CA ALA A 130 6.93 -3.00 -27.55
C ALA A 130 5.87 -3.33 -26.47
N LEU A 131 5.24 -2.32 -25.88
CA LEU A 131 4.17 -2.51 -24.90
C LEU A 131 2.95 -3.17 -25.53
N LEU A 132 2.57 -2.73 -26.71
CA LEU A 132 1.46 -3.30 -27.47
C LEU A 132 1.75 -4.74 -27.90
N GLY A 133 3.01 -5.06 -28.24
CA GLY A 133 3.45 -6.40 -28.59
C GLY A 133 3.28 -7.40 -27.45
N VAL A 134 3.53 -6.99 -26.21
CA VAL A 134 3.31 -7.84 -25.03
C VAL A 134 1.84 -8.23 -24.87
N GLY A 135 0.92 -7.31 -25.14
CA GLY A 135 -0.53 -7.53 -24.97
C GLY A 135 -1.25 -8.07 -26.21
N GLN A 136 -0.56 -8.30 -27.35
CA GLN A 136 -1.21 -8.62 -28.61
C GLN A 136 -2.00 -9.92 -28.64
N GLY A 137 -1.61 -10.89 -27.80
CA GLY A 137 -2.31 -12.18 -27.68
C GLY A 137 -3.54 -12.14 -26.78
N SER A 138 -3.81 -11.02 -26.12
CA SER A 138 -4.95 -10.87 -25.23
C SER A 138 -6.14 -10.26 -25.97
N VAL A 139 -7.35 -10.72 -25.64
CA VAL A 139 -8.60 -10.08 -26.08
C VAL A 139 -8.83 -8.71 -25.41
N ARG A 140 -8.08 -8.44 -24.32
CA ARG A 140 -8.14 -7.17 -23.58
C ARG A 140 -7.00 -6.26 -24.01
N GLY A 141 -7.28 -4.96 -24.11
CA GLY A 141 -6.28 -3.97 -24.50
C GLY A 141 -5.21 -3.72 -23.43
N SER A 142 -4.03 -3.28 -23.90
CA SER A 142 -2.97 -2.79 -23.02
C SER A 142 -3.23 -1.34 -22.58
N TYR A 143 -2.75 -0.99 -21.41
CA TYR A 143 -2.88 0.35 -20.82
C TYR A 143 -1.55 0.84 -20.26
N LEU A 144 -1.36 2.15 -20.28
CA LEU A 144 -0.32 2.84 -19.53
C LEU A 144 -1.00 3.82 -18.57
N VAL A 145 -0.60 3.80 -17.33
CA VAL A 145 -1.09 4.75 -16.33
C VAL A 145 0.08 5.57 -15.81
N THR A 146 -0.03 6.88 -15.89
CA THR A 146 0.91 7.79 -15.25
C THR A 146 0.25 8.40 -14.02
N MET A 147 0.97 8.40 -12.91
CA MET A 147 0.56 9.01 -11.66
C MET A 147 1.59 10.03 -11.23
N GLU A 148 1.17 11.25 -10.94
CA GLU A 148 2.05 12.35 -10.52
C GLU A 148 1.59 12.88 -9.17
N TRP A 149 2.55 13.00 -8.26
CA TRP A 149 2.37 13.65 -6.97
C TRP A 149 3.36 14.82 -6.84
N ASN A 150 2.85 16.04 -6.68
CA ASN A 150 3.64 17.24 -6.49
C ASN A 150 3.38 17.83 -5.09
N GLY A 151 3.80 17.07 -4.06
CA GLY A 151 3.50 17.40 -2.67
C GLY A 151 4.34 18.53 -2.08
N ASN A 152 5.58 18.71 -2.55
CA ASN A 152 6.48 19.71 -1.97
C ASN A 152 6.59 20.99 -2.79
N ARG A 153 5.94 21.09 -3.94
CA ARG A 153 6.00 22.22 -4.88
C ARG A 153 7.43 22.65 -5.26
N SER A 154 8.39 21.75 -5.11
CA SER A 154 9.79 21.98 -5.46
C SER A 154 9.96 22.07 -6.98
N LYS A 155 10.95 22.87 -7.42
CA LYS A 155 11.40 22.90 -8.82
C LYS A 155 12.41 21.80 -9.15
N SER A 156 12.73 20.91 -8.20
CA SER A 156 13.63 19.78 -8.41
C SER A 156 13.01 18.77 -9.40
N LYS A 157 13.89 18.02 -10.08
CA LYS A 157 13.44 16.94 -10.95
C LYS A 157 12.68 15.90 -10.15
N PRO A 158 11.55 15.34 -10.65
CA PRO A 158 10.83 14.30 -9.97
C PRO A 158 11.59 12.98 -9.97
N LEU A 159 11.37 12.16 -8.95
CA LEU A 159 11.71 10.75 -8.99
C LEU A 159 10.67 10.01 -9.82
N ALA A 160 11.13 9.17 -10.73
CA ALA A 160 10.24 8.34 -11.55
C ALA A 160 10.39 6.87 -11.15
N PHE A 161 9.25 6.21 -10.95
CA PHE A 161 9.16 4.76 -10.75
C PHE A 161 8.44 4.16 -11.94
N VAL A 162 9.03 3.13 -12.54
CA VAL A 162 8.45 2.44 -13.70
C VAL A 162 8.17 1.01 -13.30
N GLY A 163 6.92 0.61 -13.40
CA GLY A 163 6.46 -0.75 -13.09
C GLY A 163 5.74 -1.37 -14.28
N LYS A 164 5.80 -2.69 -14.40
CA LYS A 164 5.06 -3.49 -15.36
C LYS A 164 4.21 -4.51 -14.61
N GLY A 165 2.94 -4.58 -14.95
CA GLY A 165 2.03 -5.64 -14.52
C GLY A 165 1.59 -6.49 -15.71
N VAL A 166 1.49 -7.78 -15.52
CA VAL A 166 0.87 -8.75 -16.45
C VAL A 166 -0.23 -9.43 -15.68
N CYS A 167 -1.47 -9.31 -16.15
CA CYS A 167 -2.65 -9.90 -15.55
C CYS A 167 -3.24 -10.98 -16.46
#